data_47c6e2c499d0f950ccdcfb1034cfe9ea
#
_entry.id   47c6e2c499d0f950ccdcfb1034cfe9ea
#
_cell.length_a   1.000
_cell.length_b   1.000
_cell.length_c   1.000
_cell.angle_alpha   90.00
_cell.angle_beta   90.00
_cell.angle_gamma   90.00
#
_symmetry.space_group_name_H-M   'P 1'
#
loop_
_entity.id
_entity.type
_entity.pdbx_description
1 polymer ?
#
loop_
_entity_poly.entity_id
_entity_poly.type
_entity_poly.pdbx_seq_one_letter_code
_entity_poly.pdbx_strand_id
1 'polypeptide(L)'
;MDWVRLWLDMPNDPKWRVIANRSRRDISEVIAVYVHMLCNARCASTPGQLEGWDDEDVAAALDMDATAVSDIREAMQGKVLDGARLTGWEK
;
A
#
# COMPACT_ATOMS: atom_id res chain seq x y z
N MET A 1 14.64 -6.60 4.56
CA MET A 1 14.08 -5.29 4.25
C MET A 1 14.58 -4.25 5.22
N ASP A 2 14.92 -3.13 4.70
CA ASP A 2 15.45 -2.02 5.50
C ASP A 2 14.34 -1.03 5.84
N TRP A 3 13.79 -1.14 7.04
CA TRP A 3 12.72 -0.28 7.51
C TRP A 3 13.16 1.18 7.65
N VAL A 4 14.42 1.40 8.02
CA VAL A 4 14.95 2.76 8.16
C VAL A 4 14.93 3.44 6.80
N ARG A 5 15.36 2.74 5.75
CA ARG A 5 15.38 3.27 4.40
C ARG A 5 13.98 3.60 3.92
N LEU A 6 13.01 2.73 4.20
CA LEU A 6 11.63 2.97 3.85
C LEU A 6 11.12 4.27 4.46
N TRP A 7 11.36 4.47 5.75
CA TRP A 7 10.92 5.67 6.45
C TRP A 7 11.62 6.94 5.96
N LEU A 8 12.89 6.83 5.58
CA LEU A 8 13.63 7.99 5.07
C LEU A 8 13.14 8.44 3.70
N ASP A 9 12.78 7.50 2.85
CA ASP A 9 12.42 7.79 1.47
C ASP A 9 10.95 8.14 1.29
N MET A 10 10.07 7.52 2.05
CA MET A 10 8.62 7.66 1.88
C MET A 10 8.10 9.10 1.94
N PRO A 11 8.47 9.92 2.94
CA PRO A 11 7.85 11.24 3.07
C PRO A 11 8.15 12.19 1.91
N ASN A 12 9.22 11.93 1.18
CA ASN A 12 9.69 12.82 0.12
C ASN A 12 9.34 12.34 -1.29
N ASP A 13 8.74 11.16 -1.41
CA ASP A 13 8.43 10.61 -2.71
C ASP A 13 7.09 11.16 -3.21
N PRO A 14 7.07 11.88 -4.35
CA PRO A 14 5.83 12.47 -4.86
C PRO A 14 4.76 11.46 -5.22
N LYS A 15 5.11 10.19 -5.40
CA LYS A 15 4.12 9.17 -5.77
C LYS A 15 3.02 9.03 -4.73
N TRP A 16 3.32 9.24 -3.44
CA TRP A 16 2.34 9.14 -2.37
C TRP A 16 1.29 10.23 -2.49
N ARG A 17 1.72 11.45 -2.86
CA ARG A 17 0.78 12.54 -3.09
C ARG A 17 -0.12 12.26 -4.30
N VAL A 18 0.45 11.69 -5.36
CA VAL A 18 -0.33 11.33 -6.54
C VAL A 18 -1.39 10.30 -6.18
N ILE A 19 -1.01 9.27 -5.41
CA ILE A 19 -1.96 8.24 -4.98
C ILE A 19 -3.04 8.86 -4.09
N ALA A 20 -2.66 9.72 -3.15
CA ALA A 20 -3.61 10.39 -2.28
C ALA A 20 -4.62 11.22 -3.09
N ASN A 21 -4.16 11.96 -4.09
CA ASN A 21 -5.03 12.75 -4.94
C ASN A 21 -5.98 11.87 -5.77
N ARG A 22 -5.48 10.78 -6.32
CA ARG A 22 -6.31 9.85 -7.10
C ARG A 22 -7.39 9.20 -6.26
N SER A 23 -7.05 8.81 -5.05
CA SER A 23 -7.97 8.12 -4.16
C SER A 23 -8.87 9.08 -3.38
N ARG A 24 -8.53 10.38 -3.38
CA ARG A 24 -9.18 11.41 -2.57
C ARG A 24 -9.08 11.10 -1.08
N ARG A 25 -7.97 10.50 -0.68
CA ARG A 25 -7.69 10.16 0.72
C ARG A 25 -6.41 10.84 1.17
N ASP A 26 -6.22 10.93 2.48
CA ASP A 26 -5.03 11.54 3.05
C ASP A 26 -3.79 10.68 2.80
N ILE A 27 -2.64 11.32 2.68
CA ILE A 27 -1.36 10.61 2.50
C ILE A 27 -1.12 9.64 3.65
N SER A 28 -1.48 10.02 4.88
CA SER A 28 -1.31 9.13 6.03
C SER A 28 -2.09 7.83 5.88
N GLU A 29 -3.31 7.90 5.33
CA GLU A 29 -4.11 6.71 5.06
C GLU A 29 -3.48 5.85 3.96
N VAL A 30 -2.98 6.48 2.91
CA VAL A 30 -2.30 5.78 1.82
C VAL A 30 -1.08 5.02 2.33
N ILE A 31 -0.26 5.68 3.15
CA ILE A 31 0.94 5.06 3.72
C ILE A 31 0.56 3.91 4.64
N ALA A 32 -0.47 4.08 5.46
CA ALA A 32 -0.93 3.01 6.35
C ALA A 32 -1.38 1.77 5.57
N VAL A 33 -2.14 1.95 4.50
CA VAL A 33 -2.55 0.84 3.64
C VAL A 33 -1.33 0.17 3.01
N TYR A 34 -0.37 0.97 2.55
CA TYR A 34 0.85 0.44 1.94
C TYR A 34 1.67 -0.40 2.93
N VAL A 35 1.76 0.02 4.18
CA VAL A 35 2.45 -0.77 5.21
C VAL A 35 1.77 -2.13 5.39
N HIS A 36 0.45 -2.18 5.39
CA HIS A 36 -0.27 -3.46 5.43
C HIS A 36 0.03 -4.32 4.22
N MET A 37 0.15 -3.72 3.04
CA MET A 37 0.52 -4.45 1.83
C MET A 37 1.92 -5.05 1.93
N LEU A 38 2.87 -4.29 2.48
CA LEU A 38 4.22 -4.78 2.68
C LEU A 38 4.24 -6.00 3.61
N CYS A 39 3.49 -5.94 4.70
CA CYS A 39 3.41 -7.05 5.64
C CYS A 39 2.77 -8.27 5.00
N ASN A 40 1.69 -8.07 4.26
CA ASN A 40 1.02 -9.17 3.55
C ASN A 40 1.95 -9.82 2.53
N ALA A 41 2.60 -9.01 1.71
CA ALA A 41 3.47 -9.51 0.64
C ALA A 41 4.71 -10.22 1.20
N ARG A 42 5.22 -9.77 2.34
CA ARG A 42 6.37 -10.42 2.97
C ARG A 42 6.03 -11.81 3.49
N CYS A 43 4.80 -12.02 3.95
CA CYS A 43 4.35 -13.28 4.50
C CYS A 43 3.71 -14.19 3.45
N ALA A 44 3.57 -13.73 2.22
CA ALA A 44 2.93 -14.48 1.15
C ALA A 44 3.78 -15.66 0.69
N SER A 45 3.13 -16.69 0.14
CA SER A 45 3.80 -17.83 -0.47
C SER A 45 4.74 -17.40 -1.59
N THR A 46 4.32 -16.38 -2.35
CA THR A 46 5.14 -15.75 -3.37
C THR A 46 5.49 -14.35 -2.87
N PRO A 47 6.69 -14.14 -2.32
CA PRO A 47 7.06 -12.83 -1.77
C PRO A 47 6.91 -11.71 -2.81
N GLY A 48 6.36 -10.59 -2.35
CA GLY A 48 6.13 -9.44 -3.22
C GLY A 48 4.74 -9.40 -3.81
N GLN A 49 3.94 -10.45 -3.67
CA GLN A 49 2.55 -10.47 -4.12
C GLN A 49 1.59 -10.43 -2.95
N LEU A 50 0.47 -9.73 -3.11
CA LEU A 50 -0.59 -9.74 -2.12
C LEU A 50 -1.28 -11.10 -2.14
N GLU A 51 -1.47 -11.69 -0.96
CA GLU A 51 -2.11 -12.98 -0.82
C GLU A 51 -3.13 -12.91 0.30
N GLY A 52 -4.37 -13.28 -0.01
CA GLY A 52 -5.44 -13.21 0.97
C GLY A 52 -5.80 -11.80 1.39
N TRP A 53 -5.51 -10.83 0.57
CA TRP A 53 -5.83 -9.43 0.86
C TRP A 53 -7.34 -9.24 0.91
N ASP A 54 -7.81 -8.62 1.99
CA ASP A 54 -9.22 -8.31 2.18
C ASP A 54 -9.35 -6.86 2.61
N ASP A 55 -9.98 -6.06 1.76
CA ASP A 55 -10.15 -4.62 2.04
C ASP A 55 -10.91 -4.38 3.34
N GLU A 56 -11.87 -5.23 3.68
CA GLU A 56 -12.66 -5.08 4.91
C GLU A 56 -11.79 -5.32 6.16
N ASP A 57 -10.93 -6.34 6.12
CA ASP A 57 -10.06 -6.64 7.25
C ASP A 57 -9.06 -5.51 7.48
N VAL A 58 -8.47 -4.99 6.40
CA VAL A 58 -7.53 -3.88 6.49
C VAL A 58 -8.23 -2.62 6.98
N ALA A 59 -9.43 -2.36 6.48
CA ALA A 59 -10.21 -1.21 6.91
C ALA A 59 -10.51 -1.27 8.40
N ALA A 60 -10.89 -2.44 8.89
CA ALA A 60 -11.15 -2.63 10.32
C ALA A 60 -9.90 -2.38 11.15
N ALA A 61 -8.75 -2.87 10.69
CA ALA A 61 -7.48 -2.69 11.39
C ALA A 61 -7.04 -1.22 11.46
N LEU A 62 -7.38 -0.45 10.43
CA LEU A 62 -6.99 0.96 10.32
C LEU A 62 -8.10 1.94 10.72
N ASP A 63 -9.25 1.42 11.15
CA ASP A 63 -10.43 2.25 11.47
C ASP A 63 -10.85 3.10 10.27
N MET A 64 -10.91 2.48 9.10
CA MET A 64 -11.29 3.13 7.84
C MET A 64 -12.48 2.40 7.23
N ASP A 65 -13.10 3.03 6.23
CA ASP A 65 -14.11 2.34 5.42
C ASP A 65 -13.46 1.42 4.40
N ALA A 66 -14.08 0.27 4.14
CA ALA A 66 -13.57 -0.67 3.13
C ALA A 66 -13.50 -0.01 1.74
N THR A 67 -14.43 0.88 1.43
CA THR A 67 -14.42 1.64 0.19
C THR A 67 -13.17 2.51 0.08
N ALA A 68 -12.76 3.12 1.19
CA ALA A 68 -11.54 3.94 1.22
C ALA A 68 -10.30 3.09 0.93
N VAL A 69 -10.21 1.90 1.52
CA VAL A 69 -9.09 0.99 1.27
C VAL A 69 -9.07 0.56 -0.19
N SER A 70 -10.23 0.23 -0.75
CA SER A 70 -10.36 -0.16 -2.16
C SER A 70 -9.93 0.98 -3.09
N ASP A 71 -10.36 2.20 -2.81
CA ASP A 71 -9.99 3.37 -3.62
C ASP A 71 -8.49 3.60 -3.60
N ILE A 72 -7.87 3.47 -2.44
CA ILE A 72 -6.42 3.63 -2.30
C ILE A 72 -5.70 2.53 -3.09
N ARG A 73 -6.14 1.28 -2.96
CA ARG A 73 -5.55 0.15 -3.67
C ARG A 73 -5.61 0.35 -5.18
N GLU A 74 -6.74 0.79 -5.70
CA GLU A 74 -6.89 1.08 -7.12
C GLU A 74 -6.00 2.24 -7.56
N ALA A 75 -5.90 3.27 -6.75
CA ALA A 75 -5.05 4.43 -7.05
C ALA A 75 -3.57 4.07 -7.09
N MET A 76 -3.17 3.00 -6.40
CA MET A 76 -1.78 2.52 -6.38
C MET A 76 -1.37 1.80 -7.65
N GLN A 77 -2.34 1.37 -8.48
CA GLN A 77 -2.02 0.65 -9.73
C GLN A 77 -1.18 1.54 -10.65
N GLY A 78 -0.10 0.97 -11.17
CA GLY A 78 0.83 1.69 -12.00
C GLY A 78 1.86 2.52 -11.23
N LYS A 79 1.73 2.61 -9.92
CA LYS A 79 2.68 3.33 -9.05
C LYS A 79 3.46 2.37 -8.16
N VAL A 80 2.79 1.77 -7.18
CA VAL A 80 3.43 0.81 -6.28
C VAL A 80 2.85 -0.60 -6.44
N LEU A 81 1.79 -0.75 -7.20
CA LEU A 81 1.17 -2.04 -7.50
C LEU A 81 1.12 -2.29 -9.00
N ASP A 82 1.29 -3.54 -9.37
CA ASP A 82 1.06 -4.04 -10.71
C ASP A 82 0.20 -5.30 -10.54
N GLY A 83 -1.12 -5.14 -10.70
CA GLY A 83 -2.07 -6.16 -10.32
C GLY A 83 -2.02 -6.40 -8.81
N ALA A 84 -1.64 -7.60 -8.40
CA ALA A 84 -1.48 -7.95 -6.99
C ALA A 84 0.00 -7.93 -6.55
N ARG A 85 0.90 -7.49 -7.41
CA ARG A 85 2.34 -7.51 -7.13
C ARG A 85 2.84 -6.12 -6.79
N LEU A 86 3.64 -6.02 -5.71
CA LEU A 86 4.29 -4.77 -5.34
C LEU A 86 5.47 -4.50 -6.25
N THR A 87 5.54 -3.30 -6.82
CA THR A 87 6.63 -2.91 -7.70
C THR A 87 7.89 -2.64 -6.87
N GLY A 88 9.04 -2.99 -7.43
CA GLY A 88 10.32 -2.76 -6.77
C GLY A 88 10.63 -3.70 -5.62
N TRP A 89 9.83 -4.74 -5.44
CA TRP A 89 10.02 -5.69 -4.34
C TRP A 89 11.38 -6.38 -4.38
N GLU A 90 11.87 -6.66 -5.57
CA GLU A 90 13.08 -7.46 -5.75
C GLU A 90 14.38 -6.67 -5.64
N LYS A 91 14.30 -5.40 -5.31
CA LYS A 91 15.49 -4.56 -5.15
C LYS A 91 16.03 -4.56 -3.75
#